data_ef00b09714778d018d5b9d33766253ec
#
_entry.id   ef00b09714778d018d5b9d33766253ec
#
_cell.length_a   1.000
_cell.length_b   1.000
_cell.length_c   1.000
_cell.angle_alpha   90.00
_cell.angle_beta   90.00
_cell.angle_gamma   90.00
#
_symmetry.space_group_name_H-M   'P 1'
#
loop_
_entity.id
_entity.type
_entity.pdbx_description
1 polymer ?
#
loop_
_entity_poly.entity_id
_entity_poly.type
_entity_poly.pdbx_seq_one_letter_code
_entity_poly.pdbx_strand_id
1 'polypeptide(L)'
;MAPSCYKDLMPKIVDPQQRRRAVADAVHAVVARCGLEAATLRNVADEAGLAVGSVRHYFTDHDELMIFAVQELGRRVGERVWAHAERLLSGSTGSREDRRRRTEELLAEFLPLDDVRRDEVVLRHTFTTAARTRPPLLTHAEAMQQTLHELVHRTLQGAQTSGGLPADLDLELESVRLRALLDGLGLQAALFPRRFTSDLLREVLHHHLDSLVAASDRGPE
;
A
#
# COMPACT_ATOMS: atom_id res chain seq x y z
N MET A 1 41.90 -41.12 -19.42
CA MET A 1 40.50 -40.86 -18.94
C MET A 1 40.47 -39.49 -18.28
N ALA A 2 39.98 -38.50 -19.01
CA ALA A 2 39.81 -37.15 -18.48
C ALA A 2 38.34 -36.99 -18.05
N PRO A 3 38.00 -36.51 -16.84
CA PRO A 3 36.63 -36.25 -16.48
C PRO A 3 36.16 -34.93 -17.10
N SER A 4 35.02 -35.01 -17.72
CA SER A 4 34.23 -33.98 -18.35
C SER A 4 33.87 -32.85 -17.37
N CYS A 5 34.46 -31.66 -17.56
CA CYS A 5 34.19 -30.42 -16.83
C CYS A 5 33.29 -29.49 -17.65
N TYR A 6 32.12 -29.99 -18.09
CA TYR A 6 31.16 -29.21 -18.92
C TYR A 6 29.74 -29.28 -18.38
N LYS A 7 29.56 -29.00 -17.06
CA LYS A 7 28.20 -29.10 -16.45
C LYS A 7 27.71 -27.84 -15.75
N ASP A 8 28.34 -26.68 -15.91
CA ASP A 8 27.92 -25.45 -15.18
C ASP A 8 27.85 -24.17 -16.05
N LEU A 9 27.50 -24.31 -17.32
CA LEU A 9 27.32 -23.15 -18.22
C LEU A 9 25.93 -23.13 -18.86
N MET A 10 24.89 -23.51 -18.13
CA MET A 10 23.54 -23.11 -18.52
C MET A 10 23.30 -21.70 -17.94
N PRO A 11 23.07 -20.66 -18.78
CA PRO A 11 22.64 -19.38 -18.29
C PRO A 11 21.33 -19.62 -17.55
N LYS A 12 21.30 -19.28 -16.26
CA LYS A 12 20.09 -19.31 -15.44
C LYS A 12 19.07 -18.42 -16.14
N ILE A 13 18.07 -18.99 -16.80
CA ILE A 13 16.95 -18.25 -17.38
C ILE A 13 16.23 -17.65 -16.18
N VAL A 14 16.61 -16.42 -15.83
CA VAL A 14 15.94 -15.68 -14.76
C VAL A 14 14.64 -15.15 -15.35
N ASP A 15 13.53 -15.53 -14.73
CA ASP A 15 12.19 -15.05 -15.08
C ASP A 15 12.18 -13.52 -15.20
N PRO A 16 11.81 -12.96 -16.37
CA PRO A 16 11.73 -11.51 -16.54
C PRO A 16 10.85 -10.82 -15.51
N GLN A 17 9.77 -11.47 -15.04
CA GLN A 17 8.88 -10.95 -14.03
C GLN A 17 9.58 -10.90 -12.66
N GLN A 18 10.36 -11.92 -12.31
CA GLN A 18 11.14 -11.91 -11.07
C GLN A 18 12.18 -10.78 -11.06
N ARG A 19 12.83 -10.53 -12.21
CA ARG A 19 13.75 -9.38 -12.34
C ARG A 19 13.05 -8.04 -12.18
N ARG A 20 11.91 -7.86 -12.82
CA ARG A 20 11.12 -6.62 -12.66
C ARG A 20 10.70 -6.39 -11.21
N ARG A 21 10.29 -7.43 -10.49
CA ARG A 21 9.95 -7.34 -9.06
C ARG A 21 11.17 -6.97 -8.21
N ALA A 22 12.33 -7.56 -8.47
CA ALA A 22 13.57 -7.17 -7.78
C ALA A 22 13.94 -5.70 -8.02
N VAL A 23 13.67 -5.17 -9.22
CA VAL A 23 13.85 -3.75 -9.51
C VAL A 23 12.85 -2.90 -8.72
N ALA A 24 11.57 -3.31 -8.61
CA ALA A 24 10.60 -2.60 -7.78
C ALA A 24 11.02 -2.56 -6.31
N ASP A 25 11.51 -3.68 -5.75
CA ASP A 25 12.03 -3.75 -4.38
C ASP A 25 13.21 -2.79 -4.17
N ALA A 26 14.11 -2.72 -5.15
CA ALA A 26 15.23 -1.79 -5.12
C ALA A 26 14.77 -0.32 -5.17
N VAL A 27 13.74 0.01 -5.96
CA VAL A 27 13.13 1.36 -5.96
C VAL A 27 12.60 1.69 -4.59
N HIS A 28 11.82 0.79 -3.96
CA HIS A 28 11.28 0.98 -2.62
C HIS A 28 12.40 1.27 -1.61
N ALA A 29 13.45 0.45 -1.59
CA ALA A 29 14.58 0.62 -0.68
C ALA A 29 15.33 1.95 -0.89
N VAL A 30 15.59 2.33 -2.15
CA VAL A 30 16.27 3.59 -2.47
C VAL A 30 15.42 4.79 -2.11
N VAL A 31 14.11 4.78 -2.43
CA VAL A 31 13.20 5.89 -2.10
C VAL A 31 13.06 6.05 -0.59
N ALA A 32 12.89 4.95 0.16
CA ALA A 32 12.76 4.99 1.61
C ALA A 32 13.99 5.55 2.30
N ARG A 33 15.18 5.19 1.82
CA ARG A 33 16.46 5.59 2.41
C ARG A 33 16.96 6.97 1.94
N CYS A 34 16.81 7.27 0.67
CA CYS A 34 17.50 8.40 0.02
C CYS A 34 16.54 9.38 -0.69
N GLY A 35 15.23 9.12 -0.71
CA GLY A 35 14.23 9.93 -1.40
C GLY A 35 14.11 9.65 -2.90
N LEU A 36 13.08 10.25 -3.51
CA LEU A 36 12.68 10.00 -4.91
C LEU A 36 13.78 10.32 -5.92
N GLU A 37 14.44 11.44 -5.76
CA GLU A 37 15.46 11.91 -6.72
C GLU A 37 16.69 10.96 -6.76
N ALA A 38 16.92 10.19 -5.69
CA ALA A 38 17.97 9.19 -5.64
C ALA A 38 17.60 7.89 -6.39
N ALA A 39 16.33 7.64 -6.73
CA ALA A 39 15.88 6.44 -7.42
C ALA A 39 16.20 6.47 -8.92
N THR A 40 17.43 6.81 -9.30
CA THR A 40 17.90 6.77 -10.67
C THR A 40 18.07 5.32 -11.16
N LEU A 41 17.99 5.09 -12.48
CA LEU A 41 18.21 3.76 -13.07
C LEU A 41 19.54 3.13 -12.60
N ARG A 42 20.58 3.95 -12.37
CA ARG A 42 21.88 3.49 -11.89
C ARG A 42 21.81 3.04 -10.43
N ASN A 43 21.32 3.89 -9.54
CA ASN A 43 21.24 3.56 -8.11
C ASN A 43 20.32 2.36 -7.85
N VAL A 44 19.23 2.27 -8.61
CA VAL A 44 18.29 1.12 -8.54
C VAL A 44 18.94 -0.16 -9.09
N ALA A 45 19.74 -0.08 -10.16
CA ALA A 45 20.48 -1.23 -10.66
C ALA A 45 21.52 -1.72 -9.62
N ASP A 46 22.26 -0.80 -9.02
CA ASP A 46 23.25 -1.10 -7.98
C ASP A 46 22.56 -1.76 -6.76
N GLU A 47 21.43 -1.23 -6.29
CA GLU A 47 20.64 -1.79 -5.19
C GLU A 47 20.08 -3.18 -5.52
N ALA A 48 19.59 -3.39 -6.75
CA ALA A 48 19.06 -4.67 -7.22
C ALA A 48 20.14 -5.73 -7.52
N GLY A 49 21.43 -5.37 -7.47
CA GLY A 49 22.53 -6.23 -7.89
C GLY A 49 22.52 -6.55 -9.39
N LEU A 50 22.04 -5.63 -10.22
CA LEU A 50 21.89 -5.78 -11.66
C LEU A 50 22.81 -4.82 -12.42
N ALA A 51 23.19 -5.23 -13.66
CA ALA A 51 23.84 -4.28 -14.57
C ALA A 51 22.83 -3.19 -15.00
N VAL A 52 23.27 -1.92 -15.07
CA VAL A 52 22.42 -0.78 -15.50
C VAL A 52 21.80 -1.03 -16.87
N GLY A 53 22.50 -1.70 -17.79
CA GLY A 53 21.97 -2.10 -19.09
C GLY A 53 20.78 -3.06 -19.00
N SER A 54 20.75 -3.93 -17.97
CA SER A 54 19.61 -4.81 -17.72
C SER A 54 18.39 -4.04 -17.26
N VAL A 55 18.55 -3.02 -16.39
CA VAL A 55 17.44 -2.17 -15.95
C VAL A 55 16.92 -1.32 -17.12
N ARG A 56 17.81 -0.74 -17.93
CA ARG A 56 17.44 0.03 -19.13
C ARG A 56 16.73 -0.80 -20.21
N HIS A 57 16.88 -2.10 -20.21
CA HIS A 57 16.11 -2.97 -21.10
C HIS A 57 14.62 -3.03 -20.72
N TYR A 58 14.29 -2.82 -19.45
CA TYR A 58 12.92 -2.88 -18.94
C TYR A 58 12.28 -1.50 -18.73
N PHE A 59 13.10 -0.46 -18.51
CA PHE A 59 12.63 0.89 -18.16
C PHE A 59 13.42 1.93 -18.95
N THR A 60 12.75 2.73 -19.74
CA THR A 60 13.37 3.74 -20.61
C THR A 60 13.84 4.96 -19.82
N ASP A 61 13.08 5.33 -18.79
CA ASP A 61 13.34 6.50 -17.96
C ASP A 61 12.95 6.29 -16.49
N HIS A 62 13.14 7.35 -15.72
CA HIS A 62 12.83 7.37 -14.29
C HIS A 62 11.31 7.30 -14.03
N ASP A 63 10.50 7.97 -14.84
CA ASP A 63 9.05 8.03 -14.61
C ASP A 63 8.41 6.65 -14.85
N GLU A 64 8.83 5.92 -15.90
CA GLU A 64 8.40 4.55 -16.16
C GLU A 64 8.78 3.61 -14.99
N LEU A 65 10.00 3.76 -14.47
CA LEU A 65 10.46 3.01 -13.31
C LEU A 65 9.60 3.27 -12.07
N MET A 66 9.27 4.53 -11.82
CA MET A 66 8.44 4.94 -10.68
C MET A 66 6.99 4.46 -10.80
N ILE A 67 6.42 4.56 -12.00
CA ILE A 67 5.08 4.04 -12.30
C ILE A 67 5.03 2.54 -12.00
N PHE A 68 6.02 1.80 -12.50
CA PHE A 68 6.10 0.36 -12.25
C PHE A 68 6.22 0.03 -10.75
N ALA A 69 7.08 0.75 -10.03
CA ALA A 69 7.26 0.53 -8.58
C ALA A 69 5.96 0.76 -7.80
N VAL A 70 5.21 1.81 -8.13
CA VAL A 70 3.93 2.10 -7.48
C VAL A 70 2.82 1.13 -7.88
N GLN A 71 2.83 0.63 -9.11
CA GLN A 71 1.89 -0.43 -9.54
C GLN A 71 2.17 -1.74 -8.79
N GLU A 72 3.44 -2.11 -8.63
CA GLU A 72 3.84 -3.29 -7.87
C GLU A 72 3.50 -3.15 -6.37
N LEU A 73 3.65 -1.95 -5.80
CA LEU A 73 3.16 -1.62 -4.47
C LEU A 73 1.64 -1.85 -4.37
N GLY A 74 0.86 -1.30 -5.31
CA GLY A 74 -0.59 -1.48 -5.33
C GLY A 74 -1.01 -2.95 -5.42
N ARG A 75 -0.30 -3.76 -6.22
CA ARG A 75 -0.52 -5.20 -6.33
C ARG A 75 -0.27 -5.92 -4.98
N ARG A 76 0.83 -5.62 -4.29
CA ARG A 76 1.18 -6.24 -2.99
C ARG A 76 0.19 -5.86 -1.89
N VAL A 77 -0.12 -4.59 -1.78
CA VAL A 77 -1.14 -4.12 -0.83
C VAL A 77 -2.48 -4.77 -1.15
N GLY A 78 -2.86 -4.80 -2.44
CA GLY A 78 -4.10 -5.43 -2.90
C GLY A 78 -4.18 -6.92 -2.53
N GLU A 79 -3.10 -7.69 -2.67
CA GLU A 79 -3.06 -9.10 -2.27
C GLU A 79 -3.26 -9.29 -0.75
N ARG A 80 -2.65 -8.45 0.08
CA ARG A 80 -2.86 -8.49 1.54
C ARG A 80 -4.30 -8.12 1.91
N VAL A 81 -4.82 -7.05 1.33
CA VAL A 81 -6.20 -6.60 1.53
C VAL A 81 -7.20 -7.67 1.07
N TRP A 82 -6.96 -8.31 -0.09
CA TRP A 82 -7.80 -9.39 -0.57
C TRP A 82 -7.86 -10.56 0.40
N ALA A 83 -6.73 -10.97 0.98
CA ALA A 83 -6.68 -12.02 1.98
C ALA A 83 -7.49 -11.67 3.26
N HIS A 84 -7.59 -10.39 3.63
CA HIS A 84 -8.49 -9.94 4.70
C HIS A 84 -9.96 -9.95 4.26
N ALA A 85 -10.25 -9.50 3.03
CA ALA A 85 -11.61 -9.49 2.48
C ALA A 85 -12.19 -10.90 2.36
N GLU A 86 -11.41 -11.89 1.89
CA GLU A 86 -11.83 -13.29 1.85
C GLU A 86 -12.21 -13.83 3.24
N ARG A 87 -11.45 -13.49 4.27
CA ARG A 87 -11.76 -13.85 5.66
C ARG A 87 -13.04 -13.18 6.17
N LEU A 88 -13.33 -11.95 5.75
CA LEU A 88 -14.59 -11.27 6.05
C LEU A 88 -15.77 -11.98 5.37
N LEU A 89 -15.64 -12.35 4.11
CA LEU A 89 -16.71 -12.97 3.30
C LEU A 89 -16.97 -14.44 3.72
N SER A 90 -15.92 -15.20 4.01
CA SER A 90 -16.04 -16.62 4.44
C SER A 90 -16.52 -16.77 5.88
N GLY A 91 -16.41 -15.74 6.71
CA GLY A 91 -16.80 -15.75 8.12
C GLY A 91 -18.25 -15.29 8.39
N SER A 92 -19.21 -15.65 7.56
CA SER A 92 -20.64 -15.26 7.68
C SER A 92 -21.31 -15.60 9.02
N THR A 93 -20.66 -16.40 9.88
CA THR A 93 -21.14 -16.84 11.21
C THR A 93 -20.47 -16.12 12.39
N GLY A 94 -19.58 -15.15 12.13
CA GLY A 94 -18.86 -14.41 13.19
C GLY A 94 -19.75 -13.40 13.94
N SER A 95 -19.40 -13.14 15.22
CA SER A 95 -20.02 -12.08 16.02
C SER A 95 -19.85 -10.70 15.37
N ARG A 96 -20.65 -9.69 15.82
CA ARG A 96 -20.44 -8.29 15.42
C ARG A 96 -19.03 -7.81 15.72
N GLU A 97 -18.50 -8.20 16.88
CA GLU A 97 -17.13 -7.86 17.31
C GLU A 97 -16.08 -8.51 16.41
N ASP A 98 -16.27 -9.78 15.99
CA ASP A 98 -15.35 -10.44 15.05
C ASP A 98 -15.31 -9.73 13.69
N ARG A 99 -16.48 -9.36 13.16
CA ARG A 99 -16.55 -8.59 11.90
C ARG A 99 -15.86 -7.24 12.03
N ARG A 100 -16.09 -6.54 13.15
CA ARG A 100 -15.45 -5.28 13.49
C ARG A 100 -13.93 -5.39 13.50
N ARG A 101 -13.40 -6.37 14.24
CA ARG A 101 -11.95 -6.62 14.32
C ARG A 101 -11.35 -6.89 12.93
N ARG A 102 -11.98 -7.72 12.10
CA ARG A 102 -11.51 -8.00 10.74
C ARG A 102 -11.52 -6.78 9.83
N THR A 103 -12.52 -5.91 9.96
CA THR A 103 -12.58 -4.63 9.25
C THR A 103 -11.42 -3.72 9.67
N GLU A 104 -11.13 -3.65 10.95
CA GLU A 104 -9.99 -2.90 11.48
C GLU A 104 -8.66 -3.47 10.99
N GLU A 105 -8.48 -4.79 10.99
CA GLU A 105 -7.30 -5.46 10.43
C GLU A 105 -7.09 -5.16 8.94
N LEU A 106 -8.17 -5.14 8.15
CA LEU A 106 -8.12 -4.78 6.74
C LEU A 106 -7.66 -3.32 6.55
N LEU A 107 -8.25 -2.38 7.28
CA LEU A 107 -7.90 -0.96 7.19
C LEU A 107 -6.49 -0.68 7.71
N ALA A 108 -6.03 -1.45 8.68
CA ALA A 108 -4.69 -1.37 9.23
C ALA A 108 -3.57 -1.74 8.22
N GLU A 109 -3.92 -2.40 7.10
CA GLU A 109 -2.96 -2.65 6.01
C GLU A 109 -2.44 -1.36 5.36
N PHE A 110 -3.15 -0.24 5.50
CA PHE A 110 -2.74 1.06 4.99
C PHE A 110 -1.90 1.87 5.98
N LEU A 111 -1.69 1.36 7.19
CA LEU A 111 -0.90 2.01 8.24
C LEU A 111 0.52 1.42 8.30
N PRO A 112 1.54 2.23 8.58
CA PRO A 112 2.95 1.81 8.68
C PRO A 112 3.23 1.10 10.02
N LEU A 113 2.66 -0.08 10.20
CA LEU A 113 2.75 -0.85 11.45
C LEU A 113 4.06 -1.62 11.60
N ASP A 114 4.84 -1.74 10.53
CA ASP A 114 6.17 -2.31 10.48
C ASP A 114 7.04 -1.55 9.47
N ASP A 115 8.31 -1.91 9.36
CA ASP A 115 9.28 -1.22 8.50
C ASP A 115 8.91 -1.35 7.02
N VAL A 116 8.41 -2.52 6.58
CA VAL A 116 8.00 -2.75 5.18
C VAL A 116 6.84 -1.82 4.82
N ARG A 117 5.80 -1.78 5.64
CA ARG A 117 4.63 -0.89 5.41
C ARG A 117 5.01 0.58 5.54
N ARG A 118 6.01 0.92 6.36
CA ARG A 118 6.53 2.30 6.44
C ARG A 118 7.16 2.71 5.12
N ASP A 119 8.00 1.87 4.52
CA ASP A 119 8.63 2.14 3.23
C ASP A 119 7.59 2.25 2.11
N GLU A 120 6.54 1.41 2.13
CA GLU A 120 5.41 1.47 1.21
C GLU A 120 4.64 2.81 1.32
N VAL A 121 4.39 3.28 2.54
CA VAL A 121 3.75 4.58 2.81
C VAL A 121 4.62 5.73 2.31
N VAL A 122 5.93 5.69 2.56
CA VAL A 122 6.88 6.71 2.06
C VAL A 122 6.84 6.75 0.53
N LEU A 123 6.93 5.61 -0.16
CA LEU A 123 6.87 5.57 -1.62
C LEU A 123 5.56 6.15 -2.13
N ARG A 124 4.42 5.75 -1.57
CA ARG A 124 3.08 6.21 -1.96
C ARG A 124 2.96 7.74 -1.86
N HIS A 125 3.33 8.32 -0.71
CA HIS A 125 3.26 9.76 -0.50
C HIS A 125 4.23 10.53 -1.40
N THR A 126 5.43 10.02 -1.57
CA THR A 126 6.46 10.64 -2.42
C THR A 126 6.03 10.64 -3.89
N PHE A 127 5.49 9.51 -4.38
CA PHE A 127 4.96 9.38 -5.72
C PHE A 127 3.78 10.35 -5.96
N THR A 128 2.80 10.37 -5.05
CA THR A 128 1.62 11.25 -5.15
C THR A 128 2.03 12.73 -5.16
N THR A 129 3.01 13.10 -4.32
CA THR A 129 3.52 14.47 -4.28
C THR A 129 4.25 14.85 -5.58
N ALA A 130 5.08 13.95 -6.13
CA ALA A 130 5.79 14.16 -7.38
C ALA A 130 4.85 14.26 -8.58
N ALA A 131 3.74 13.54 -8.58
CA ALA A 131 2.73 13.57 -9.63
C ALA A 131 2.14 14.99 -9.86
N ARG A 132 2.12 15.83 -8.83
CA ARG A 132 1.66 17.24 -8.94
C ARG A 132 2.43 18.04 -9.97
N THR A 133 3.71 17.75 -10.20
CA THR A 133 4.60 18.47 -11.09
C THR A 133 5.12 17.63 -12.27
N ARG A 134 4.74 16.36 -12.32
CA ARG A 134 5.17 15.39 -13.35
C ARG A 134 3.94 14.76 -14.03
N PRO A 135 3.48 15.30 -15.16
CA PRO A 135 2.25 14.83 -15.85
C PRO A 135 2.21 13.31 -16.13
N PRO A 136 3.32 12.63 -16.50
CA PRO A 136 3.28 11.17 -16.72
C PRO A 136 2.85 10.37 -15.47
N LEU A 137 3.09 10.89 -14.26
CA LEU A 137 2.73 10.22 -13.01
C LEU A 137 1.29 10.48 -12.59
N LEU A 138 0.66 11.57 -13.07
CA LEU A 138 -0.62 12.06 -12.54
C LEU A 138 -1.74 11.02 -12.69
N THR A 139 -1.94 10.46 -13.88
CA THR A 139 -2.99 9.46 -14.12
C THR A 139 -2.84 8.23 -13.21
N HIS A 140 -1.61 7.82 -12.94
CA HIS A 140 -1.35 6.67 -12.05
C HIS A 140 -1.59 7.02 -10.58
N ALA A 141 -1.25 8.25 -10.17
CA ALA A 141 -1.55 8.74 -8.83
C ALA A 141 -3.06 8.85 -8.60
N GLU A 142 -3.81 9.39 -9.56
CA GLU A 142 -5.27 9.46 -9.51
C GLU A 142 -5.91 8.08 -9.44
N ALA A 143 -5.47 7.13 -10.29
CA ALA A 143 -5.98 5.76 -10.26
C ALA A 143 -5.71 5.06 -8.92
N MET A 144 -4.53 5.25 -8.34
CA MET A 144 -4.19 4.72 -7.02
C MET A 144 -5.08 5.32 -5.92
N GLN A 145 -5.32 6.63 -5.96
CA GLN A 145 -6.19 7.33 -5.02
C GLN A 145 -7.64 6.88 -5.16
N GLN A 146 -8.13 6.68 -6.38
CA GLN A 146 -9.47 6.19 -6.64
C GLN A 146 -9.65 4.76 -6.12
N THR A 147 -8.69 3.87 -6.38
CA THR A 147 -8.72 2.48 -5.90
C THR A 147 -8.81 2.41 -4.37
N LEU A 148 -8.03 3.25 -3.66
CA LEU A 148 -8.07 3.30 -2.20
C LEU A 148 -9.41 3.86 -1.70
N HIS A 149 -9.95 4.89 -2.35
CA HIS A 149 -11.25 5.44 -1.99
C HIS A 149 -12.36 4.39 -2.14
N GLU A 150 -12.42 3.70 -3.27
CA GLU A 150 -13.40 2.64 -3.51
C GLU A 150 -13.32 1.50 -2.51
N LEU A 151 -12.09 1.12 -2.12
CA LEU A 151 -11.90 0.07 -1.12
C LEU A 151 -12.46 0.49 0.24
N VAL A 152 -12.12 1.70 0.71
CA VAL A 152 -12.62 2.23 1.99
C VAL A 152 -14.15 2.35 1.94
N HIS A 153 -14.69 2.90 0.86
CA HIS A 153 -16.14 3.03 0.67
C HIS A 153 -16.86 1.68 0.73
N ARG A 154 -16.38 0.67 -0.01
CA ARG A 154 -16.94 -0.69 0.01
C ARG A 154 -16.84 -1.35 1.38
N THR A 155 -15.76 -1.08 2.11
CA THR A 155 -15.57 -1.60 3.47
C THR A 155 -16.61 -1.03 4.43
N LEU A 156 -16.83 0.29 4.39
CA LEU A 156 -17.86 0.94 5.21
C LEU A 156 -19.27 0.53 4.77
N GLN A 157 -19.53 0.41 3.48
CA GLN A 157 -20.82 -0.07 2.93
C GLN A 157 -21.12 -1.49 3.40
N GLY A 158 -20.16 -2.39 3.37
CA GLY A 158 -20.30 -3.76 3.89
C GLY A 158 -20.61 -3.78 5.40
N ALA A 159 -19.94 -2.91 6.18
CA ALA A 159 -20.22 -2.77 7.59
C ALA A 159 -21.64 -2.22 7.85
N GLN A 160 -22.09 -1.24 7.08
CA GLN A 160 -23.44 -0.69 7.15
C GLN A 160 -24.51 -1.74 6.78
N THR A 161 -24.34 -2.43 5.66
CA THR A 161 -25.26 -3.47 5.19
C THR A 161 -25.39 -4.63 6.20
N SER A 162 -24.32 -4.95 6.93
CA SER A 162 -24.31 -5.99 7.98
C SER A 162 -24.80 -5.50 9.35
N GLY A 163 -25.32 -4.26 9.44
CA GLY A 163 -25.79 -3.65 10.69
C GLY A 163 -24.67 -3.27 11.67
N GLY A 164 -23.42 -3.19 11.20
CA GLY A 164 -22.29 -2.75 11.99
C GLY A 164 -22.16 -1.23 12.10
N LEU A 165 -22.69 -0.50 11.12
CA LEU A 165 -22.77 0.96 11.09
C LEU A 165 -24.23 1.43 10.92
N PRO A 166 -24.54 2.69 11.30
CA PRO A 166 -25.86 3.29 11.13
C PRO A 166 -26.32 3.28 9.67
N ALA A 167 -27.63 3.05 9.45
CA ALA A 167 -28.18 3.00 8.10
C ALA A 167 -28.24 4.38 7.41
N ASP A 168 -28.25 5.45 8.19
CA ASP A 168 -28.28 6.86 7.78
C ASP A 168 -26.88 7.51 7.70
N LEU A 169 -25.81 6.73 7.95
CA LEU A 169 -24.42 7.23 7.84
C LEU A 169 -24.11 7.63 6.40
N ASP A 170 -23.61 8.85 6.21
CA ASP A 170 -23.11 9.33 4.91
C ASP A 170 -21.78 8.63 4.59
N LEU A 171 -21.88 7.56 3.81
CA LEU A 171 -20.71 6.72 3.45
C LEU A 171 -19.67 7.47 2.63
N GLU A 172 -20.09 8.43 1.79
CA GLU A 172 -19.15 9.20 0.98
C GLU A 172 -18.30 10.12 1.86
N LEU A 173 -18.95 10.88 2.73
CA LEU A 173 -18.28 11.76 3.68
C LEU A 173 -17.34 10.97 4.61
N GLU A 174 -17.81 9.86 5.16
CA GLU A 174 -17.01 9.04 6.08
C GLU A 174 -15.87 8.33 5.38
N SER A 175 -16.02 7.96 4.11
CA SER A 175 -14.92 7.42 3.29
C SER A 175 -13.82 8.46 3.09
N VAL A 176 -14.18 9.71 2.80
CA VAL A 176 -13.22 10.82 2.68
C VAL A 176 -12.52 11.08 4.02
N ARG A 177 -13.27 11.11 5.14
CA ARG A 177 -12.71 11.32 6.49
C ARG A 177 -11.74 10.21 6.88
N LEU A 178 -12.13 8.95 6.73
CA LEU A 178 -11.28 7.80 7.05
C LEU A 178 -10.02 7.76 6.19
N ARG A 179 -10.13 8.06 4.91
CA ARG A 179 -8.96 8.18 4.04
C ARG A 179 -8.00 9.25 4.48
N ALA A 180 -8.52 10.46 4.78
CA ALA A 180 -7.70 11.55 5.27
C ALA A 180 -7.00 11.18 6.60
N LEU A 181 -7.68 10.43 7.47
CA LEU A 181 -7.09 9.91 8.69
C LEU A 181 -5.95 8.93 8.40
N LEU A 182 -6.17 7.92 7.54
CA LEU A 182 -5.16 6.92 7.19
C LEU A 182 -3.93 7.57 6.53
N ASP A 183 -4.14 8.51 5.61
CA ASP A 183 -3.06 9.23 4.94
C ASP A 183 -2.29 10.12 5.93
N GLY A 184 -2.99 10.83 6.81
CA GLY A 184 -2.37 11.66 7.83
C GLY A 184 -1.57 10.85 8.84
N LEU A 185 -2.12 9.77 9.37
CA LEU A 185 -1.42 8.85 10.27
C LEU A 185 -0.21 8.23 9.60
N GLY A 186 -0.37 7.78 8.35
CA GLY A 186 0.70 7.20 7.56
C GLY A 186 1.89 8.16 7.41
N LEU A 187 1.63 9.39 6.98
CA LEU A 187 2.67 10.41 6.83
C LEU A 187 3.33 10.76 8.16
N GLN A 188 2.55 10.97 9.22
CA GLN A 188 3.08 11.30 10.54
C GLN A 188 3.97 10.18 11.10
N ALA A 189 3.57 8.92 10.96
CA ALA A 189 4.35 7.80 11.44
C ALA A 189 5.62 7.56 10.60
N ALA A 190 5.57 7.82 9.29
CA ALA A 190 6.76 7.76 8.44
C ALA A 190 7.80 8.82 8.84
N LEU A 191 7.35 10.05 9.18
CA LEU A 191 8.23 11.16 9.56
C LEU A 191 8.68 11.11 11.03
N PHE A 192 7.81 10.67 11.93
CA PHE A 192 8.01 10.71 13.39
C PHE A 192 7.72 9.36 14.07
N PRO A 193 8.43 8.27 13.70
CA PRO A 193 8.10 6.91 14.14
C PRO A 193 8.19 6.70 15.66
N ARG A 194 9.00 7.50 16.36
CA ARG A 194 9.08 7.44 17.82
C ARG A 194 7.83 7.99 18.52
N ARG A 195 7.09 8.90 17.89
CA ARG A 195 5.88 9.51 18.41
C ARG A 195 4.64 8.75 17.96
N PHE A 196 4.60 8.31 16.71
CA PHE A 196 3.48 7.60 16.11
C PHE A 196 3.81 6.11 16.04
N THR A 197 3.70 5.45 17.19
CA THR A 197 3.95 4.01 17.33
C THR A 197 2.83 3.19 16.70
N SER A 198 3.11 1.92 16.37
CA SER A 198 2.11 1.01 15.81
C SER A 198 0.88 0.85 16.71
N ASP A 199 1.06 0.87 18.04
CA ASP A 199 -0.04 0.80 18.99
C ASP A 199 -0.91 2.06 18.94
N LEU A 200 -0.30 3.25 18.92
CA LEU A 200 -1.04 4.51 18.77
C LEU A 200 -1.82 4.56 17.46
N LEU A 201 -1.23 4.10 16.35
CA LEU A 201 -1.92 4.07 15.06
C LEU A 201 -3.16 3.18 15.09
N ARG A 202 -3.06 2.00 15.71
CA ARG A 202 -4.20 1.09 15.91
C ARG A 202 -5.26 1.70 16.82
N GLU A 203 -4.84 2.31 17.92
CA GLU A 203 -5.74 2.96 18.88
C GLU A 203 -6.54 4.09 18.22
N VAL A 204 -5.88 4.95 17.42
CA VAL A 204 -6.56 6.04 16.70
C VAL A 204 -7.53 5.49 15.64
N LEU A 205 -7.15 4.46 14.89
CA LEU A 205 -8.05 3.81 13.94
C LEU A 205 -9.26 3.19 14.66
N HIS A 206 -9.03 2.46 15.74
CA HIS A 206 -10.06 1.87 16.57
C HIS A 206 -11.06 2.92 17.07
N HIS A 207 -10.54 4.00 17.69
CA HIS A 207 -11.36 5.10 18.20
C HIS A 207 -12.18 5.78 17.10
N HIS A 208 -11.60 6.00 15.92
CA HIS A 208 -12.34 6.55 14.77
C HIS A 208 -13.51 5.64 14.37
N LEU A 209 -13.26 4.35 14.23
CA LEU A 209 -14.31 3.40 13.86
C LEU A 209 -15.41 3.29 14.94
N ASP A 210 -15.07 3.43 16.24
CA ASP A 210 -16.06 3.50 17.32
C ASP A 210 -16.94 4.75 17.23
N SER A 211 -16.34 5.87 16.85
CA SER A 211 -17.09 7.12 16.67
C SER A 211 -18.16 7.04 15.59
N LEU A 212 -17.95 6.21 14.55
CA LEU A 212 -18.94 5.97 13.49
C LEU A 212 -20.17 5.21 14.01
N VAL A 213 -19.97 4.31 14.97
CA VAL A 213 -21.08 3.58 15.62
C VAL A 213 -21.87 4.49 16.56
N ALA A 214 -21.18 5.31 17.35
CA ALA A 214 -21.80 6.20 18.33
C ALA A 214 -22.51 7.42 17.70
N ALA A 215 -22.29 7.74 16.42
CA ALA A 215 -22.95 8.82 15.71
C ALA A 215 -24.49 8.58 15.57
N SER A 216 -24.94 7.33 15.64
CA SER A 216 -26.33 6.91 15.55
C SER A 216 -27.18 7.29 16.76
N ASP A 217 -26.59 7.47 17.94
CA ASP A 217 -27.32 7.79 19.18
C ASP A 217 -27.58 9.30 19.35
N ARG A 218 -27.00 10.13 18.50
CA ARG A 218 -27.23 11.57 18.45
C ARG A 218 -28.20 11.87 17.30
N GLY A 219 -29.53 11.77 17.60
CA GLY A 219 -30.56 12.20 16.67
C GLY A 219 -30.37 13.68 16.26
N PRO A 220 -31.01 14.11 15.15
CA PRO A 220 -30.89 15.49 14.68
C PRO A 220 -31.43 16.44 15.77
N GLU A 221 -30.57 17.39 16.20
CA GLU A 221 -31.00 18.57 16.95
C GLU A 221 -31.81 19.51 16.06
#